data_d8db56ffadcea5078e6ac52ff8ac5e94
#
_entry.id   d8db56ffadcea5078e6ac52ff8ac5e94
#
_cell.length_a   1.000
_cell.length_b   1.000
_cell.length_c   1.000
_cell.angle_alpha   90.00
_cell.angle_beta   90.00
_cell.angle_gamma   90.00
#
_symmetry.space_group_name_H-M   'P 1'
#
loop_
_entity.id
_entity.type
_entity.pdbx_description
1 polymer ?
#
loop_
_entity_poly.entity_id
_entity_poly.type
_entity_poly.pdbx_seq_one_letter_code
_entity_poly.pdbx_strand_id
1 'polypeptide(L)'
;MIRVKISNFIKNNINKIRDLGIKLIIAAIIIIIATIILSTNRNHKTNSDNYEKESYKPTETIIQGASVKKEQYEKDNNIINKFLEYCNNKDISKAYELLSMDCKKELYPTIEDFKKYYYETIFDKERTYNLQAWISDKKYTVYKIRYTNNMLSTGLYNEDDVYQDYITLNKKSNKEEIFIGNLVYCEELNIITKTKEIEAIVIKKKVYVSDEEYEIKIKNNTDKIILMDTLQNNKNIRLLTNDKTEYGAYTNSIFMKDLLVEPWQTGTISIKFKKNLSSDKKSKVIQFSNIIKDYITYKENSQNYNDVISIQINVED
;
A
#
# COMPACT_ATOMS: atom_id res chain seq x y z
N MET A 1 4.57 -62.48 -33.90
CA MET A 1 3.55 -62.59 -32.83
C MET A 1 4.01 -62.02 -31.47
N ILE A 2 5.29 -62.12 -31.09
CA ILE A 2 5.81 -61.64 -29.79
C ILE A 2 5.84 -60.10 -29.67
N ARG A 3 6.18 -59.34 -30.71
CA ARG A 3 6.21 -57.83 -30.69
C ARG A 3 4.86 -57.17 -30.40
N VAL A 4 3.75 -57.77 -30.87
CA VAL A 4 2.39 -57.23 -30.64
C VAL A 4 1.96 -57.39 -29.20
N LYS A 5 2.31 -58.53 -28.54
CA LYS A 5 2.00 -58.78 -27.13
C LYS A 5 2.75 -57.84 -26.18
N ILE A 6 4.01 -57.53 -26.47
CA ILE A 6 4.80 -56.56 -25.67
C ILE A 6 4.27 -55.14 -25.80
N SER A 7 3.90 -54.68 -27.00
CA SER A 7 3.32 -53.38 -27.26
C SER A 7 1.99 -53.20 -26.49
N ASN A 8 1.12 -54.20 -26.49
CA ASN A 8 -0.15 -54.14 -25.78
C ASN A 8 0.01 -54.20 -24.25
N PHE A 9 1.03 -54.97 -23.76
CA PHE A 9 1.34 -54.97 -22.34
C PHE A 9 1.86 -53.63 -21.82
N ILE A 10 2.74 -52.98 -22.57
CA ILE A 10 3.27 -51.65 -22.26
C ILE A 10 2.11 -50.59 -22.30
N LYS A 11 1.27 -50.63 -23.34
CA LYS A 11 0.15 -49.70 -23.47
C LYS A 11 -0.87 -49.82 -22.33
N ASN A 12 -1.17 -51.05 -21.88
CA ASN A 12 -2.08 -51.29 -20.75
C ASN A 12 -1.48 -50.81 -19.43
N ASN A 13 -0.19 -50.97 -19.20
CA ASN A 13 0.45 -50.49 -17.97
C ASN A 13 0.58 -48.96 -17.96
N ILE A 14 0.88 -48.31 -19.08
CA ILE A 14 0.89 -46.86 -19.16
C ILE A 14 -0.50 -46.25 -18.90
N ASN A 15 -1.56 -46.86 -19.43
CA ASN A 15 -2.92 -46.41 -19.17
C ASN A 15 -3.30 -46.59 -17.68
N LYS A 16 -2.93 -47.69 -17.04
CA LYS A 16 -3.16 -47.89 -15.61
C LYS A 16 -2.41 -46.86 -14.73
N ILE A 17 -1.16 -46.53 -15.07
CA ILE A 17 -0.38 -45.51 -14.38
C ILE A 17 -0.98 -44.13 -14.55
N ARG A 18 -1.44 -43.81 -15.78
CA ARG A 18 -2.12 -42.54 -16.06
C ARG A 18 -3.44 -42.40 -15.30
N ASP A 19 -4.26 -43.47 -15.26
CA ASP A 19 -5.51 -43.49 -14.51
C ASP A 19 -5.28 -43.37 -13.01
N LEU A 20 -4.23 -44.01 -12.48
CA LEU A 20 -3.84 -43.87 -11.09
C LEU A 20 -3.37 -42.43 -10.78
N GLY A 21 -2.58 -41.83 -11.65
CA GLY A 21 -2.13 -40.45 -11.54
C GLY A 21 -3.31 -39.47 -11.54
N ILE A 22 -4.27 -39.64 -12.43
CA ILE A 22 -5.50 -38.78 -12.48
C ILE A 22 -6.31 -38.93 -11.18
N LYS A 23 -6.48 -40.13 -10.65
CA LYS A 23 -7.20 -40.37 -9.39
C LYS A 23 -6.49 -39.71 -8.19
N LEU A 24 -5.17 -39.73 -8.16
CA LEU A 24 -4.38 -39.08 -7.10
C LEU A 24 -4.50 -37.54 -7.19
N ILE A 25 -4.50 -36.98 -8.38
CA ILE A 25 -4.70 -35.53 -8.57
C ILE A 25 -6.11 -35.12 -8.11
N ILE A 26 -7.15 -35.87 -8.49
CA ILE A 26 -8.53 -35.62 -8.05
C ILE A 26 -8.63 -35.72 -6.53
N ALA A 27 -8.03 -36.72 -5.91
CA ALA A 27 -8.02 -36.88 -4.45
C ALA A 27 -7.33 -35.69 -3.75
N ALA A 28 -6.20 -35.21 -4.28
CA ALA A 28 -5.51 -34.04 -3.77
C ALA A 28 -6.36 -32.77 -3.87
N ILE A 29 -7.05 -32.55 -4.97
CA ILE A 29 -7.98 -31.41 -5.16
C ILE A 29 -9.13 -31.49 -4.15
N ILE A 30 -9.72 -32.66 -3.92
CA ILE A 30 -10.80 -32.84 -2.95
C ILE A 30 -10.30 -32.53 -1.53
N ILE A 31 -9.08 -32.95 -1.16
CA ILE A 31 -8.48 -32.65 0.15
C ILE A 31 -8.26 -31.12 0.30
N ILE A 32 -7.78 -30.45 -0.74
CA ILE A 32 -7.60 -28.98 -0.73
C ILE A 32 -8.94 -28.28 -0.55
N ILE A 33 -9.97 -28.67 -1.29
CA ILE A 33 -11.31 -28.10 -1.17
C ILE A 33 -11.88 -28.36 0.24
N ALA A 34 -11.74 -29.57 0.77
CA ALA A 34 -12.19 -29.93 2.11
C ALA A 34 -11.47 -29.11 3.19
N THR A 35 -10.14 -28.86 3.05
CA THR A 35 -9.39 -28.02 3.99
C THR A 35 -9.82 -26.56 3.92
N ILE A 36 -10.13 -26.03 2.74
CA ILE A 36 -10.67 -24.67 2.57
C ILE A 36 -12.05 -24.57 3.23
N ILE A 37 -12.95 -25.52 3.00
CA ILE A 37 -14.29 -25.54 3.60
C ILE A 37 -14.21 -25.68 5.13
N LEU A 38 -13.33 -26.51 5.66
CA LEU A 38 -13.13 -26.67 7.10
C LEU A 38 -12.49 -25.43 7.73
N SER A 39 -11.62 -24.72 7.02
CA SER A 39 -11.04 -23.45 7.50
C SER A 39 -12.06 -22.31 7.49
N THR A 40 -12.94 -22.25 6.50
CA THR A 40 -14.04 -21.27 6.45
C THR A 40 -15.11 -21.57 7.50
N ASN A 41 -15.45 -22.84 7.75
CA ASN A 41 -16.43 -23.21 8.78
C ASN A 41 -15.91 -23.07 10.23
N ARG A 42 -14.60 -23.04 10.46
CA ARG A 42 -14.07 -22.75 11.81
C ARG A 42 -14.25 -21.31 12.22
N ASN A 43 -14.48 -20.40 11.28
CA ASN A 43 -14.76 -18.98 11.56
C ASN A 43 -16.25 -18.64 11.70
N HIS A 44 -17.17 -19.61 11.50
CA HIS A 44 -18.60 -19.44 11.72
C HIS A 44 -19.11 -20.32 12.87
N LYS A 45 -18.67 -20.04 14.11
CA LYS A 45 -19.53 -20.25 15.26
C LYS A 45 -20.36 -19.00 15.45
N THR A 46 -21.47 -18.94 14.74
CA THR A 46 -22.58 -18.07 15.09
C THR A 46 -23.15 -18.54 16.42
N ASN A 47 -22.81 -17.86 17.50
CA ASN A 47 -23.66 -17.83 18.66
C ASN A 47 -24.86 -16.93 18.30
N SER A 48 -25.93 -17.53 17.83
CA SER A 48 -27.25 -16.93 17.90
C SER A 48 -27.70 -17.07 19.36
N ASP A 49 -28.00 -15.96 19.95
CA ASP A 49 -28.80 -15.65 21.13
C ASP A 49 -28.02 -14.82 22.13
N ASN A 50 -28.10 -13.54 21.95
CA ASN A 50 -28.31 -12.46 22.92
C ASN A 50 -27.99 -11.14 22.22
N TYR A 51 -29.01 -10.51 21.64
CA TYR A 51 -28.97 -9.10 21.30
C TYR A 51 -29.04 -8.24 22.58
N GLU A 52 -28.10 -8.41 23.49
CA GLU A 52 -27.68 -7.30 24.31
C GLU A 52 -26.90 -6.38 23.36
N LYS A 53 -27.34 -5.12 23.29
CA LYS A 53 -26.56 -4.01 22.76
C LYS A 53 -25.21 -4.01 23.48
N GLU A 54 -24.26 -4.83 23.03
CA GLU A 54 -22.87 -4.60 23.37
C GLU A 54 -22.54 -3.22 22.80
N SER A 55 -22.51 -2.25 23.68
CA SER A 55 -21.98 -0.95 23.35
C SER A 55 -20.56 -1.20 22.84
N TYR A 56 -20.40 -1.12 21.52
CA TYR A 56 -19.10 -1.13 20.85
C TYR A 56 -18.11 -0.31 21.68
N LYS A 57 -17.08 -0.95 22.20
CA LYS A 57 -15.97 -0.28 22.88
C LYS A 57 -14.91 0.10 21.83
N PRO A 58 -14.97 1.32 21.30
CA PRO A 58 -14.11 1.71 20.17
C PRO A 58 -12.69 2.09 20.60
N THR A 59 -12.24 1.64 21.75
CA THR A 59 -11.03 2.12 22.42
C THR A 59 -9.78 1.31 22.14
N GLU A 60 -9.89 0.12 21.55
CA GLU A 60 -8.72 -0.70 21.24
C GLU A 60 -8.37 -0.63 19.75
N THR A 61 -7.10 -0.36 19.45
CA THR A 61 -6.59 -0.38 18.07
C THR A 61 -6.21 -1.81 17.68
N ILE A 62 -6.50 -2.20 16.43
CA ILE A 62 -6.28 -3.58 15.96
C ILE A 62 -4.80 -3.93 15.86
N ILE A 63 -3.95 -2.98 15.51
CA ILE A 63 -2.55 -3.27 15.15
C ILE A 63 -1.58 -3.09 16.32
N GLN A 64 -1.89 -2.27 17.33
CA GLN A 64 -0.90 -1.92 18.35
C GLN A 64 -1.35 -2.08 19.80
N GLY A 65 -2.58 -2.54 20.07
CA GLY A 65 -3.11 -2.62 21.43
C GLY A 65 -3.13 -1.26 22.16
N ALA A 66 -2.87 -0.16 21.47
CA ALA A 66 -2.97 1.18 22.03
C ALA A 66 -4.44 1.59 22.05
N SER A 67 -4.95 1.95 23.22
CA SER A 67 -6.32 2.42 23.34
C SER A 67 -6.41 3.88 22.92
N VAL A 68 -7.42 4.24 22.12
CA VAL A 68 -7.82 5.62 21.90
C VAL A 68 -8.65 6.05 23.09
N LYS A 69 -8.27 7.14 23.78
CA LYS A 69 -9.04 7.69 24.90
C LYS A 69 -10.45 8.04 24.40
N LYS A 70 -11.47 7.78 25.22
CA LYS A 70 -12.87 8.03 24.86
C LYS A 70 -13.11 9.47 24.38
N GLU A 71 -12.57 10.46 25.10
CA GLU A 71 -12.67 11.87 24.70
C GLU A 71 -12.06 12.17 23.33
N GLN A 72 -10.91 11.55 23.04
CA GLN A 72 -10.27 11.70 21.73
C GLN A 72 -11.11 11.03 20.64
N TYR A 73 -11.64 9.84 20.91
CA TYR A 73 -12.52 9.16 19.96
C TYR A 73 -13.79 9.96 19.66
N GLU A 74 -14.43 10.53 20.69
CA GLU A 74 -15.64 11.36 20.51
C GLU A 74 -15.33 12.62 19.68
N LYS A 75 -14.19 13.28 19.95
CA LYS A 75 -13.73 14.43 19.16
C LYS A 75 -13.48 14.04 17.71
N ASP A 76 -12.72 12.97 17.47
CA ASP A 76 -12.38 12.49 16.14
C ASP A 76 -13.63 12.08 15.37
N ASN A 77 -14.53 11.34 16.02
CA ASN A 77 -15.80 10.91 15.43
C ASN A 77 -16.69 12.09 15.02
N ASN A 78 -16.72 13.16 15.79
CA ASN A 78 -17.47 14.36 15.43
C ASN A 78 -16.95 15.01 14.15
N ILE A 79 -15.62 15.07 13.96
CA ILE A 79 -15.02 15.62 12.73
C ILE A 79 -15.33 14.71 11.54
N ILE A 80 -15.21 13.39 11.73
CA ILE A 80 -15.53 12.41 10.68
C ILE A 80 -17.02 12.49 10.30
N ASN A 81 -17.93 12.54 11.30
CA ASN A 81 -19.37 12.70 11.06
C ASN A 81 -19.66 13.94 10.22
N LYS A 82 -19.07 15.08 10.57
CA LYS A 82 -19.24 16.34 9.86
C LYS A 82 -18.82 16.22 8.38
N PHE A 83 -17.70 15.56 8.11
CA PHE A 83 -17.27 15.27 6.73
C PHE A 83 -18.28 14.41 5.98
N LEU A 84 -18.78 13.35 6.62
CA LEU A 84 -19.73 12.42 6.00
C LEU A 84 -21.11 13.05 5.77
N GLU A 85 -21.56 13.89 6.70
CA GLU A 85 -22.79 14.67 6.53
C GLU A 85 -22.69 15.61 5.33
N TYR A 86 -21.56 16.30 5.16
CA TYR A 86 -21.34 17.15 3.97
C TYR A 86 -21.36 16.31 2.68
N CYS A 87 -20.72 15.14 2.68
CA CYS A 87 -20.75 14.25 1.51
C CYS A 87 -22.17 13.76 1.21
N ASN A 88 -22.93 13.28 2.21
CA ASN A 88 -24.29 12.79 2.03
C ASN A 88 -25.25 13.90 1.60
N ASN A 89 -25.07 15.12 2.10
CA ASN A 89 -25.86 16.30 1.74
C ASN A 89 -25.42 16.96 0.42
N LYS A 90 -24.43 16.36 -0.30
CA LYS A 90 -23.87 16.87 -1.56
C LYS A 90 -23.20 18.26 -1.44
N ASP A 91 -22.79 18.62 -0.23
CA ASP A 91 -22.05 19.86 0.03
C ASP A 91 -20.54 19.58 -0.15
N ILE A 92 -20.17 19.36 -1.43
CA ILE A 92 -18.83 18.93 -1.82
C ILE A 92 -17.77 19.96 -1.40
N SER A 93 -18.10 21.25 -1.47
CA SER A 93 -17.18 22.33 -1.08
C SER A 93 -16.80 22.25 0.38
N LYS A 94 -17.77 22.08 1.28
CA LYS A 94 -17.49 21.95 2.73
C LYS A 94 -16.78 20.65 3.07
N ALA A 95 -17.11 19.54 2.40
CA ALA A 95 -16.39 18.29 2.56
C ALA A 95 -14.91 18.47 2.15
N TYR A 96 -14.65 19.11 1.02
CA TYR A 96 -13.30 19.40 0.54
C TYR A 96 -12.53 20.35 1.47
N GLU A 97 -13.19 21.36 2.07
CA GLU A 97 -12.57 22.27 3.03
C GLU A 97 -12.02 21.56 4.26
N LEU A 98 -12.64 20.46 4.72
CA LEU A 98 -12.17 19.65 5.84
C LEU A 98 -10.92 18.82 5.52
N LEU A 99 -10.54 18.67 4.24
CA LEU A 99 -9.31 17.95 3.91
C LEU A 99 -8.09 18.75 4.35
N SER A 100 -7.09 18.07 4.89
CA SER A 100 -5.81 18.68 5.21
C SER A 100 -5.13 19.26 3.95
N MET A 101 -4.26 20.24 4.14
CA MET A 101 -3.51 20.85 3.01
C MET A 101 -2.66 19.80 2.29
N ASP A 102 -2.05 18.86 3.00
CA ASP A 102 -1.26 17.79 2.38
C ASP A 102 -2.14 16.85 1.57
N CYS A 103 -3.32 16.46 2.11
CA CYS A 103 -4.27 15.64 1.38
C CYS A 103 -4.74 16.30 0.08
N LYS A 104 -5.03 17.61 0.12
CA LYS A 104 -5.35 18.41 -1.06
C LYS A 104 -4.18 18.41 -2.04
N LYS A 105 -2.98 18.77 -1.60
CA LYS A 105 -1.80 18.91 -2.46
C LYS A 105 -1.41 17.58 -3.14
N GLU A 106 -1.48 16.46 -2.40
CA GLU A 106 -0.93 15.18 -2.87
C GLU A 106 -1.97 14.28 -3.57
N LEU A 107 -3.25 14.38 -3.22
CA LEU A 107 -4.28 13.48 -3.74
C LEU A 107 -5.35 14.21 -4.55
N TYR A 108 -5.78 15.38 -4.09
CA TYR A 108 -6.91 16.11 -4.68
C TYR A 108 -6.59 17.61 -4.82
N PRO A 109 -5.70 17.99 -5.76
CA PRO A 109 -5.26 19.38 -5.91
C PRO A 109 -6.39 20.38 -6.15
N THR A 110 -7.49 19.93 -6.75
CA THR A 110 -8.69 20.72 -6.98
C THR A 110 -9.93 20.06 -6.38
N ILE A 111 -10.99 20.86 -6.19
CA ILE A 111 -12.29 20.31 -5.75
C ILE A 111 -12.88 19.36 -6.80
N GLU A 112 -12.59 19.58 -8.08
CA GLU A 112 -13.00 18.74 -9.19
C GLU A 112 -12.31 17.38 -9.12
N ASP A 113 -11.02 17.32 -8.74
CA ASP A 113 -10.29 16.06 -8.51
C ASP A 113 -10.89 15.29 -7.34
N PHE A 114 -11.16 15.96 -6.22
CA PHE A 114 -11.84 15.35 -5.07
C PHE A 114 -13.21 14.82 -5.47
N LYS A 115 -14.00 15.63 -6.19
CA LYS A 115 -15.33 15.24 -6.67
C LYS A 115 -15.26 13.99 -7.53
N LYS A 116 -14.39 13.99 -8.54
CA LYS A 116 -14.29 12.93 -9.55
C LYS A 116 -13.72 11.63 -8.98
N TYR A 117 -12.62 11.71 -8.22
CA TYR A 117 -11.84 10.53 -7.84
C TYR A 117 -12.19 9.95 -6.46
N TYR A 118 -12.85 10.73 -5.61
CA TYR A 118 -13.26 10.28 -4.29
C TYR A 118 -14.78 10.31 -4.12
N TYR A 119 -15.37 11.51 -4.23
CA TYR A 119 -16.78 11.71 -3.93
C TYR A 119 -17.70 10.87 -4.82
N GLU A 120 -17.60 10.97 -6.14
CA GLU A 120 -18.46 10.23 -7.09
C GLU A 120 -18.22 8.72 -7.03
N THR A 121 -17.06 8.27 -6.57
CA THR A 121 -16.75 6.85 -6.39
C THR A 121 -17.48 6.26 -5.18
N ILE A 122 -17.60 7.00 -4.08
CA ILE A 122 -18.11 6.50 -2.82
C ILE A 122 -19.55 6.96 -2.57
N PHE A 123 -19.86 8.23 -2.85
CA PHE A 123 -21.11 8.90 -2.51
C PHE A 123 -22.04 9.10 -3.72
N ASP A 124 -22.08 8.15 -4.66
CA ASP A 124 -23.07 8.08 -5.72
C ASP A 124 -24.52 8.05 -5.17
N LYS A 125 -24.65 7.57 -3.92
CA LYS A 125 -25.87 7.52 -3.11
C LYS A 125 -25.54 7.79 -1.64
N GLU A 126 -26.57 7.96 -0.81
CA GLU A 126 -26.39 8.14 0.63
C GLU A 126 -25.70 6.93 1.25
N ARG A 127 -24.67 7.18 2.06
CA ARG A 127 -23.88 6.15 2.73
C ARG A 127 -24.04 6.21 4.25
N THR A 128 -24.19 5.04 4.84
CA THR A 128 -23.91 4.81 6.24
C THR A 128 -22.50 4.30 6.41
N TYR A 129 -21.95 4.29 7.62
CA TYR A 129 -20.58 3.86 7.83
C TYR A 129 -20.39 3.15 9.16
N ASN A 130 -19.35 2.33 9.22
CA ASN A 130 -18.79 1.77 10.45
C ASN A 130 -17.34 2.24 10.57
N LEU A 131 -16.98 2.73 11.77
CA LEU A 131 -15.68 3.29 12.07
C LEU A 131 -14.97 2.40 13.10
N GLN A 132 -13.70 2.09 12.84
CA GLN A 132 -12.87 1.28 13.70
C GLN A 132 -11.50 1.92 13.88
N ALA A 133 -11.05 2.13 15.12
CA ALA A 133 -9.69 2.60 15.38
C ALA A 133 -8.69 1.55 14.86
N TRP A 134 -7.76 1.98 13.97
CA TRP A 134 -6.80 1.09 13.32
C TRP A 134 -5.42 1.19 13.94
N ILE A 135 -4.87 2.40 14.00
CA ILE A 135 -3.58 2.72 14.62
C ILE A 135 -3.73 4.04 15.37
N SER A 136 -3.09 4.15 16.50
CA SER A 136 -3.03 5.40 17.27
C SER A 136 -1.64 5.56 17.88
N ASP A 137 -0.99 6.68 17.57
CA ASP A 137 0.29 7.06 18.17
C ASP A 137 0.23 8.47 18.78
N LYS A 138 1.41 9.08 19.03
CA LYS A 138 1.49 10.43 19.62
C LYS A 138 1.14 11.55 18.65
N LYS A 139 1.23 11.30 17.33
CA LYS A 139 1.06 12.32 16.28
C LYS A 139 -0.33 12.23 15.64
N TYR A 140 -0.86 11.03 15.42
CA TYR A 140 -2.11 10.80 14.67
C TYR A 140 -2.93 9.61 15.19
N THR A 141 -4.21 9.58 14.81
CA THR A 141 -5.07 8.40 14.89
C THR A 141 -5.57 8.06 13.50
N VAL A 142 -5.44 6.81 13.11
CA VAL A 142 -5.96 6.26 11.84
C VAL A 142 -7.20 5.44 12.15
N TYR A 143 -8.28 5.72 11.48
CA TYR A 143 -9.53 4.97 11.53
C TYR A 143 -9.76 4.26 10.22
N LYS A 144 -10.08 2.98 10.28
CA LYS A 144 -10.63 2.23 9.16
C LYS A 144 -12.11 2.55 9.08
N ILE A 145 -12.57 3.02 7.92
CA ILE A 145 -13.96 3.31 7.66
C ILE A 145 -14.49 2.37 6.58
N ARG A 146 -15.67 1.82 6.83
CA ARG A 146 -16.39 0.99 5.89
C ARG A 146 -17.73 1.66 5.58
N TYR A 147 -17.88 2.09 4.34
CA TYR A 147 -19.10 2.68 3.81
C TYR A 147 -20.05 1.59 3.31
N THR A 148 -21.31 1.70 3.65
CA THR A 148 -22.38 0.79 3.20
C THR A 148 -23.59 1.60 2.77
N ASN A 149 -24.48 0.97 2.02
CA ASN A 149 -25.75 1.59 1.69
C ASN A 149 -26.63 1.73 2.92
N ASN A 150 -27.45 2.77 2.94
CA ASN A 150 -28.50 2.88 3.94
C ASN A 150 -29.58 1.80 3.68
N MET A 151 -29.50 0.68 4.40
CA MET A 151 -30.43 -0.45 4.26
C MET A 151 -31.89 -0.05 4.51
N LEU A 152 -32.14 0.98 5.32
CA LEU A 152 -33.48 1.47 5.59
C LEU A 152 -34.11 2.17 4.38
N SER A 153 -33.28 2.74 3.49
CA SER A 153 -33.76 3.42 2.29
C SER A 153 -33.85 2.50 1.06
N THR A 154 -33.04 1.44 0.99
CA THR A 154 -32.96 0.57 -0.18
C THR A 154 -33.58 -0.82 0.00
N GLY A 155 -33.76 -1.27 1.23
CA GLY A 155 -34.30 -2.60 1.56
C GLY A 155 -33.41 -3.78 1.16
N LEU A 156 -32.27 -3.54 0.51
CA LEU A 156 -31.35 -4.56 -0.02
C LEU A 156 -29.95 -4.33 0.50
N TYR A 157 -29.32 -5.39 1.01
CA TYR A 157 -27.90 -5.46 1.26
C TYR A 157 -27.20 -6.02 0.01
N ASN A 158 -26.34 -5.25 -0.60
CA ASN A 158 -25.49 -5.70 -1.70
C ASN A 158 -24.03 -5.63 -1.27
N GLU A 159 -23.35 -6.77 -1.21
CA GLU A 159 -21.93 -6.85 -0.82
C GLU A 159 -21.01 -6.08 -1.79
N ASP A 160 -21.40 -5.95 -3.05
CA ASP A 160 -20.66 -5.23 -4.09
C ASP A 160 -20.64 -3.70 -3.88
N ASP A 161 -21.49 -3.18 -2.99
CA ASP A 161 -21.65 -1.75 -2.69
C ASP A 161 -20.93 -1.32 -1.41
N VAL A 162 -19.95 -2.08 -0.98
CA VAL A 162 -19.15 -1.77 0.20
C VAL A 162 -17.83 -1.14 -0.21
N TYR A 163 -17.60 0.10 0.24
CA TYR A 163 -16.31 0.79 0.08
C TYR A 163 -15.56 0.82 1.41
N GLN A 164 -14.26 0.75 1.34
CA GLN A 164 -13.39 0.79 2.49
C GLN A 164 -12.29 1.82 2.26
N ASP A 165 -12.07 2.68 3.26
CA ASP A 165 -11.01 3.68 3.26
C ASP A 165 -10.40 3.79 4.66
N TYR A 166 -9.38 4.64 4.79
CA TYR A 166 -8.79 5.03 6.06
C TYR A 166 -8.81 6.54 6.19
N ILE A 167 -9.31 7.00 7.34
CA ILE A 167 -9.32 8.42 7.70
C ILE A 167 -8.31 8.65 8.81
N THR A 168 -7.42 9.61 8.60
CA THR A 168 -6.41 9.98 9.59
C THR A 168 -6.69 11.36 10.15
N LEU A 169 -6.58 11.49 11.48
CA LEU A 169 -6.63 12.77 12.19
C LEU A 169 -5.30 13.04 12.89
N ASN A 170 -4.81 14.28 12.75
CA ASN A 170 -3.60 14.74 13.44
C ASN A 170 -3.93 15.22 14.85
N LYS A 171 -3.38 14.56 15.86
CA LYS A 171 -3.61 14.90 17.28
C LYS A 171 -3.00 16.23 17.72
N LYS A 172 -2.00 16.72 16.96
CA LYS A 172 -1.29 17.97 17.25
C LYS A 172 -1.90 19.17 16.54
N SER A 173 -2.76 18.94 15.56
CA SER A 173 -3.45 20.01 14.85
C SER A 173 -4.61 20.54 15.71
N ASN A 174 -4.69 21.86 15.84
CA ASN A 174 -5.86 22.52 16.41
C ASN A 174 -6.95 22.75 15.37
N LYS A 175 -6.73 22.33 14.12
CA LYS A 175 -7.68 22.45 13.03
C LYS A 175 -8.52 21.18 12.91
N GLU A 176 -9.79 21.36 12.57
CA GLU A 176 -10.67 20.25 12.19
C GLU A 176 -10.34 19.85 10.73
N GLU A 177 -9.30 19.05 10.56
CA GLU A 177 -8.87 18.58 9.25
C GLU A 177 -8.62 17.07 9.25
N ILE A 178 -8.91 16.44 8.11
CA ILE A 178 -8.78 15.00 7.92
C ILE A 178 -7.89 14.68 6.73
N PHE A 179 -7.27 13.52 6.79
CA PHE A 179 -6.63 12.87 5.64
C PHE A 179 -7.52 11.70 5.21
N ILE A 180 -7.69 11.48 3.93
CA ILE A 180 -8.47 10.39 3.33
C ILE A 180 -7.63 9.69 2.26
N GLY A 181 -8.14 8.61 1.64
CA GLY A 181 -7.45 7.91 0.56
C GLY A 181 -6.19 7.20 1.03
N ASN A 182 -6.22 6.61 2.23
CA ASN A 182 -5.09 5.92 2.87
C ASN A 182 -3.88 6.79 3.25
N LEU A 183 -3.88 8.09 2.94
CA LEU A 183 -2.79 8.99 3.31
C LEU A 183 -2.82 9.25 4.83
N VAL A 184 -1.66 9.12 5.48
CA VAL A 184 -1.51 9.31 6.92
C VAL A 184 -0.84 10.64 7.24
N TYR A 185 0.29 10.92 6.59
CA TYR A 185 0.98 12.21 6.70
C TYR A 185 2.00 12.37 5.58
N CYS A 186 2.42 13.63 5.36
CA CYS A 186 3.57 13.99 4.55
C CYS A 186 4.63 14.67 5.43
N GLU A 187 5.88 14.52 5.04
CA GLU A 187 7.02 15.11 5.74
C GLU A 187 8.07 15.59 4.75
N GLU A 188 8.47 16.86 4.87
CA GLU A 188 9.56 17.44 4.11
C GLU A 188 10.87 17.09 4.84
N LEU A 189 11.75 16.32 4.21
CA LEU A 189 12.96 15.80 4.85
C LEU A 189 14.21 16.63 4.52
N ASN A 190 14.43 16.96 3.26
CA ASN A 190 15.60 17.69 2.76
C ASN A 190 16.95 17.07 3.15
N ILE A 191 17.01 15.73 3.19
CA ILE A 191 18.19 14.96 3.56
C ILE A 191 19.11 14.83 2.36
N ILE A 192 20.37 15.21 2.52
CA ILE A 192 21.37 15.22 1.45
C ILE A 192 22.41 14.14 1.70
N THR A 193 22.67 13.32 0.68
CA THR A 193 23.78 12.37 0.66
C THR A 193 24.59 12.58 -0.61
N LYS A 194 25.92 12.61 -0.49
CA LYS A 194 26.83 12.87 -1.62
C LYS A 194 27.87 11.77 -1.75
N THR A 195 28.11 11.37 -3.00
CA THR A 195 29.30 10.66 -3.44
C THR A 195 30.08 11.54 -4.42
N LYS A 196 31.15 11.00 -5.01
CA LYS A 196 31.88 11.70 -6.08
C LYS A 196 31.00 11.87 -7.32
N GLU A 197 30.20 10.85 -7.64
CA GLU A 197 29.42 10.76 -8.87
C GLU A 197 28.02 11.34 -8.72
N ILE A 198 27.42 11.23 -7.54
CA ILE A 198 25.98 11.52 -7.32
C ILE A 198 25.78 12.34 -6.07
N GLU A 199 24.87 13.31 -6.15
CA GLU A 199 24.24 13.94 -4.99
C GLU A 199 22.74 13.57 -4.97
N ALA A 200 22.29 12.91 -3.91
CA ALA A 200 20.91 12.54 -3.69
C ALA A 200 20.29 13.39 -2.58
N ILE A 201 19.12 13.95 -2.82
CA ILE A 201 18.37 14.77 -1.88
C ILE A 201 16.97 14.16 -1.72
N VAL A 202 16.68 13.59 -0.56
CA VAL A 202 15.30 13.17 -0.24
C VAL A 202 14.53 14.43 0.14
N ILE A 203 13.58 14.80 -0.71
CA ILE A 203 12.78 16.02 -0.55
C ILE A 203 11.64 15.76 0.42
N LYS A 204 10.88 14.71 0.15
CA LYS A 204 9.61 14.43 0.81
C LYS A 204 9.44 12.95 1.05
N LYS A 205 8.79 12.63 2.17
CA LYS A 205 8.24 11.33 2.53
C LYS A 205 6.73 11.45 2.63
N LYS A 206 6.01 10.53 1.97
CA LYS A 206 4.56 10.36 2.11
C LYS A 206 4.31 8.99 2.73
N VAL A 207 3.52 8.96 3.79
CA VAL A 207 3.19 7.73 4.50
C VAL A 207 1.72 7.42 4.30
N TYR A 208 1.47 6.23 3.77
CA TYR A 208 0.14 5.66 3.61
C TYR A 208 -0.04 4.49 4.58
N VAL A 209 -1.25 4.00 4.73
CA VAL A 209 -1.51 2.83 5.60
C VAL A 209 -0.77 1.57 5.13
N SER A 210 -0.63 1.39 3.81
CA SER A 210 -0.01 0.20 3.20
C SER A 210 1.36 0.44 2.58
N ASP A 211 1.78 1.71 2.43
CA ASP A 211 2.94 2.07 1.63
C ASP A 211 3.69 3.28 2.23
N GLU A 212 4.97 3.40 1.89
CA GLU A 212 5.73 4.64 2.01
C GLU A 212 6.28 5.04 0.65
N GLU A 213 6.20 6.33 0.33
CA GLU A 213 6.70 6.91 -0.91
C GLU A 213 7.70 8.04 -0.61
N TYR A 214 8.79 8.03 -1.36
CA TYR A 214 9.85 9.04 -1.22
C TYR A 214 10.08 9.75 -2.54
N GLU A 215 10.08 11.08 -2.50
CA GLU A 215 10.48 11.92 -3.61
C GLU A 215 11.95 12.29 -3.44
N ILE A 216 12.78 11.93 -4.43
CA ILE A 216 14.23 12.05 -4.35
C ILE A 216 14.74 12.80 -5.59
N LYS A 217 15.49 13.88 -5.39
CA LYS A 217 16.29 14.53 -6.43
C LYS A 217 17.64 13.84 -6.52
N ILE A 218 18.04 13.48 -7.73
CA ILE A 218 19.34 12.90 -8.03
C ILE A 218 20.07 13.87 -8.96
N LYS A 219 21.18 14.39 -8.51
CA LYS A 219 22.10 15.19 -9.34
C LYS A 219 23.25 14.31 -9.78
N ASN A 220 23.47 14.23 -11.07
CA ASN A 220 24.61 13.57 -11.68
C ASN A 220 25.79 14.54 -11.75
N ASN A 221 26.91 14.20 -11.10
CA ASN A 221 28.12 14.99 -11.08
C ASN A 221 29.20 14.48 -12.06
N THR A 222 28.80 13.73 -13.09
CA THR A 222 29.70 13.14 -14.09
C THR A 222 29.38 13.63 -15.50
N ASP A 223 30.27 13.34 -16.42
CA ASP A 223 30.11 13.60 -17.86
C ASP A 223 29.40 12.45 -18.60
N LYS A 224 28.88 11.44 -17.90
CA LYS A 224 28.19 10.28 -18.44
C LYS A 224 26.72 10.25 -18.02
N ILE A 225 25.90 9.62 -18.82
CA ILE A 225 24.48 9.34 -18.42
C ILE A 225 24.51 8.24 -17.36
N ILE A 226 23.93 8.52 -16.20
CA ILE A 226 23.78 7.57 -15.10
C ILE A 226 22.40 6.93 -15.17
N LEU A 227 22.32 5.59 -14.95
CA LEU A 227 21.05 4.88 -14.76
C LEU A 227 20.95 4.41 -13.30
N MET A 228 19.96 4.90 -12.60
CA MET A 228 19.77 4.63 -11.15
C MET A 228 19.36 3.19 -10.87
N ASP A 229 18.64 2.53 -11.78
CA ASP A 229 18.30 1.10 -11.71
C ASP A 229 17.84 0.58 -13.07
N THR A 230 18.09 -0.70 -13.33
CA THR A 230 17.63 -1.41 -14.56
C THR A 230 16.21 -1.92 -14.47
N LEU A 231 15.57 -1.86 -13.30
CA LEU A 231 14.25 -2.44 -12.98
C LEU A 231 14.14 -3.97 -13.17
N GLN A 232 15.26 -4.64 -13.41
CA GLN A 232 15.31 -6.10 -13.59
C GLN A 232 15.22 -6.85 -12.26
N ASN A 233 15.57 -6.19 -11.16
CA ASN A 233 15.60 -6.77 -9.83
C ASN A 233 15.05 -5.78 -8.81
N ASN A 234 13.89 -6.06 -8.25
CA ASN A 234 13.26 -5.24 -7.21
C ASN A 234 14.07 -5.12 -5.90
N LYS A 235 15.21 -5.80 -5.80
CA LYS A 235 16.13 -5.70 -4.66
C LYS A 235 17.24 -4.67 -4.86
N ASN A 236 17.36 -4.06 -6.03
CA ASN A 236 18.39 -3.03 -6.25
C ASN A 236 18.06 -1.73 -5.53
N ILE A 237 16.77 -1.36 -5.45
CA ILE A 237 16.32 -0.23 -4.65
C ILE A 237 15.55 -0.79 -3.46
N ARG A 238 16.04 -0.53 -2.24
CA ARG A 238 15.48 -1.08 -1.00
C ARG A 238 15.33 -0.01 0.05
N LEU A 239 14.28 -0.18 0.87
CA LEU A 239 14.09 0.54 2.12
C LEU A 239 14.42 -0.42 3.27
N LEU A 240 15.34 -0.04 4.13
CA LEU A 240 15.72 -0.78 5.32
C LEU A 240 15.12 -0.08 6.55
N THR A 241 14.65 -0.88 7.49
CA THR A 241 14.09 -0.42 8.76
C THR A 241 15.07 -0.62 9.91
N ASN A 242 14.75 -0.04 11.06
CA ASN A 242 15.54 -0.14 12.29
C ASN A 242 15.76 -1.59 12.76
N ASP A 243 14.81 -2.49 12.49
CA ASP A 243 14.89 -3.94 12.77
C ASP A 243 15.54 -4.76 11.63
N LYS A 244 16.14 -4.07 10.65
CA LYS A 244 16.79 -4.66 9.46
C LYS A 244 15.84 -5.37 8.49
N THR A 245 14.52 -5.17 8.61
CA THR A 245 13.59 -5.62 7.57
C THR A 245 13.83 -4.83 6.29
N GLU A 246 13.82 -5.53 5.14
CA GLU A 246 14.03 -4.94 3.82
C GLU A 246 12.73 -4.93 3.01
N TYR A 247 12.43 -3.81 2.37
CA TYR A 247 11.31 -3.65 1.46
C TYR A 247 11.85 -3.25 0.08
N GLY A 248 11.59 -4.06 -0.94
CA GLY A 248 11.95 -3.71 -2.32
C GLY A 248 11.05 -2.58 -2.86
N ALA A 249 11.61 -1.78 -3.76
CA ALA A 249 10.84 -0.75 -4.46
C ALA A 249 9.75 -1.39 -5.33
N TYR A 250 8.60 -0.70 -5.42
CA TYR A 250 7.49 -1.12 -6.28
C TYR A 250 7.78 -0.66 -7.73
N THR A 251 8.45 -1.51 -8.50
CA THR A 251 9.00 -1.17 -9.82
C THR A 251 7.95 -0.87 -10.88
N ASN A 252 6.70 -1.38 -10.73
CA ASN A 252 5.62 -1.14 -11.68
C ASN A 252 5.17 0.32 -11.77
N SER A 253 5.52 1.15 -10.79
CA SER A 253 5.21 2.58 -10.76
C SER A 253 6.36 3.47 -11.23
N ILE A 254 7.51 2.88 -11.58
CA ILE A 254 8.72 3.60 -11.97
C ILE A 254 8.96 3.41 -13.46
N PHE A 255 9.11 4.49 -14.20
CA PHE A 255 9.49 4.43 -15.62
C PHE A 255 11.01 4.51 -15.76
N MET A 256 11.57 3.71 -16.67
CA MET A 256 13.00 3.69 -16.96
C MET A 256 13.55 5.09 -17.28
N LYS A 257 12.78 5.91 -18.00
CA LYS A 257 13.19 7.28 -18.35
C LYS A 257 13.41 8.19 -17.14
N ASP A 258 12.71 7.94 -16.03
CA ASP A 258 12.80 8.73 -14.81
C ASP A 258 14.03 8.34 -13.97
N LEU A 259 14.63 7.18 -14.27
CA LEU A 259 15.84 6.68 -13.65
C LEU A 259 17.12 7.07 -14.41
N LEU A 260 17.00 7.65 -15.61
CA LEU A 260 18.13 8.17 -16.36
C LEU A 260 18.41 9.61 -15.95
N VAL A 261 19.66 9.89 -15.57
CA VAL A 261 20.09 11.24 -15.21
C VAL A 261 21.20 11.66 -16.15
N GLU A 262 20.91 12.66 -16.99
CA GLU A 262 21.84 13.22 -17.96
C GLU A 262 23.08 13.83 -17.29
N PRO A 263 24.22 13.95 -18.02
CA PRO A 263 25.44 14.55 -17.48
C PRO A 263 25.18 15.93 -16.89
N TRP A 264 25.64 16.14 -15.64
CA TRP A 264 25.54 17.42 -14.93
C TRP A 264 24.11 17.90 -14.66
N GLN A 265 23.11 17.05 -14.92
CA GLN A 265 21.68 17.37 -14.72
C GLN A 265 21.16 16.81 -13.41
N THR A 266 19.96 17.26 -13.06
CA THR A 266 19.20 16.78 -11.91
C THR A 266 17.90 16.16 -12.37
N GLY A 267 17.66 14.91 -12.00
CA GLY A 267 16.38 14.22 -12.16
C GLY A 267 15.63 14.17 -10.82
N THR A 268 14.32 14.00 -10.89
CA THR A 268 13.48 13.72 -9.71
C THR A 268 12.79 12.39 -9.91
N ILE A 269 12.89 11.51 -8.93
CA ILE A 269 12.25 10.19 -8.93
C ILE A 269 11.33 10.04 -7.72
N SER A 270 10.18 9.39 -7.92
CA SER A 270 9.30 8.97 -6.84
C SER A 270 9.39 7.46 -6.68
N ILE A 271 9.69 7.00 -5.48
CA ILE A 271 9.88 5.58 -5.19
C ILE A 271 8.94 5.16 -4.08
N LYS A 272 8.10 4.17 -4.37
CA LYS A 272 7.16 3.60 -3.43
C LYS A 272 7.64 2.24 -2.92
N PHE A 273 7.50 2.02 -1.62
CA PHE A 273 7.80 0.77 -0.93
C PHE A 273 6.53 0.23 -0.27
N LYS A 274 6.23 -1.05 -0.50
CA LYS A 274 5.08 -1.72 0.10
C LYS A 274 5.36 -2.04 1.56
N LYS A 275 5.37 -1.01 2.40
CA LYS A 275 5.62 -1.08 3.83
C LYS A 275 4.40 -0.58 4.58
N ASN A 276 3.74 -1.50 5.27
CA ASN A 276 2.59 -1.16 6.11
C ASN A 276 3.01 -0.20 7.23
N LEU A 277 2.12 0.74 7.53
CA LEU A 277 2.26 1.63 8.68
C LEU A 277 2.48 0.82 9.97
N SER A 278 3.53 1.15 10.70
CA SER A 278 3.91 0.49 11.95
C SER A 278 4.65 1.46 12.85
N SER A 279 4.38 1.43 14.15
CA SER A 279 5.13 2.20 15.16
C SER A 279 6.53 1.62 15.42
N ASP A 280 6.69 0.31 15.21
CA ASP A 280 7.88 -0.42 15.63
C ASP A 280 8.92 -0.50 14.53
N LYS A 281 8.46 -0.55 13.26
CA LYS A 281 9.32 -0.65 12.08
C LYS A 281 9.50 0.73 11.44
N LYS A 282 10.48 1.47 11.94
CA LYS A 282 10.82 2.80 11.41
C LYS A 282 11.76 2.67 10.22
N SER A 283 11.48 3.42 9.18
CA SER A 283 12.34 3.51 8.00
C SER A 283 13.64 4.21 8.35
N LYS A 284 14.76 3.61 7.95
CA LYS A 284 16.10 4.06 8.33
C LYS A 284 16.97 4.45 7.15
N VAL A 285 17.03 3.59 6.12
CA VAL A 285 17.94 3.78 4.99
C VAL A 285 17.25 3.43 3.70
N ILE A 286 17.33 4.30 2.69
CA ILE A 286 17.07 3.96 1.30
C ILE A 286 18.40 3.60 0.65
N GLN A 287 18.49 2.42 0.07
CA GLN A 287 19.67 1.93 -0.61
C GLN A 287 19.40 1.75 -2.09
N PHE A 288 20.26 2.33 -2.91
CA PHE A 288 20.41 2.02 -4.32
C PHE A 288 21.66 1.18 -4.50
N SER A 289 21.49 0.01 -5.08
CA SER A 289 22.59 -0.89 -5.43
C SER A 289 22.68 -0.98 -6.96
N ASN A 290 23.88 -1.21 -7.48
CA ASN A 290 24.09 -1.41 -8.92
C ASN A 290 23.67 -0.21 -9.80
N ILE A 291 23.91 1.01 -9.35
CA ILE A 291 23.75 2.21 -10.16
C ILE A 291 24.80 2.17 -11.29
N ILE A 292 24.35 2.25 -12.52
CA ILE A 292 25.20 2.19 -13.71
C ILE A 292 25.77 3.58 -13.99
N LYS A 293 27.12 3.71 -14.00
CA LYS A 293 27.79 5.00 -14.17
C LYS A 293 27.86 5.48 -15.63
N ASP A 294 27.82 4.58 -16.58
CA ASP A 294 27.80 4.89 -18.02
C ASP A 294 26.73 4.05 -18.72
N TYR A 295 25.55 4.63 -18.88
CA TYR A 295 24.42 3.96 -19.50
C TYR A 295 24.65 3.60 -20.98
N ILE A 296 25.42 4.40 -21.71
CA ILE A 296 25.71 4.13 -23.13
C ILE A 296 26.54 2.87 -23.26
N THR A 297 27.66 2.80 -22.51
CA THR A 297 28.51 1.59 -22.50
C THR A 297 27.75 0.37 -21.97
N TYR A 298 26.91 0.54 -20.94
CA TYR A 298 26.05 -0.54 -20.44
C TYR A 298 25.10 -1.06 -21.52
N LYS A 299 24.46 -0.17 -22.31
CA LYS A 299 23.52 -0.55 -23.37
C LYS A 299 24.20 -1.38 -24.48
N GLU A 300 25.46 -1.09 -24.78
CA GLU A 300 26.26 -1.80 -25.79
C GLU A 300 26.69 -3.20 -25.30
N ASN A 301 26.98 -3.37 -24.00
CA ASN A 301 27.51 -4.62 -23.46
C ASN A 301 27.03 -4.90 -22.02
N SER A 302 25.73 -5.06 -21.85
CA SER A 302 25.11 -5.22 -20.51
C SER A 302 25.56 -6.48 -19.77
N GLN A 303 25.93 -7.55 -20.47
CA GLN A 303 26.35 -8.82 -19.84
C GLN A 303 27.71 -8.76 -19.14
N ASN A 304 28.60 -7.90 -19.61
CA ASN A 304 29.95 -7.76 -19.06
C ASN A 304 30.19 -6.41 -18.36
N TYR A 305 29.13 -5.62 -18.18
CA TYR A 305 29.24 -4.32 -17.52
C TYR A 305 29.32 -4.50 -16.00
N ASN A 306 30.38 -3.96 -15.40
CA ASN A 306 30.64 -4.07 -13.96
C ASN A 306 30.98 -2.72 -13.29
N ASP A 307 30.98 -1.60 -14.04
CA ASP A 307 31.25 -0.28 -13.51
C ASP A 307 30.03 0.34 -12.83
N VAL A 308 29.69 -0.20 -11.68
CA VAL A 308 28.52 0.18 -10.89
C VAL A 308 28.92 0.79 -9.56
N ILE A 309 28.02 1.63 -8.99
CA ILE A 309 28.16 2.18 -7.65
C ILE A 309 26.91 1.92 -6.83
N SER A 310 27.02 2.12 -5.52
CA SER A 310 25.90 2.05 -4.60
C SER A 310 25.87 3.30 -3.73
N ILE A 311 24.66 3.73 -3.34
CA ILE A 311 24.45 4.82 -2.41
C ILE A 311 23.45 4.41 -1.32
N GLN A 312 23.71 4.85 -0.10
CA GLN A 312 22.80 4.70 1.04
C GLN A 312 22.42 6.09 1.55
N ILE A 313 21.12 6.33 1.67
CA ILE A 313 20.55 7.59 2.14
C ILE A 313 19.88 7.31 3.47
N ASN A 314 20.41 7.88 4.56
CA ASN A 314 19.77 7.77 5.86
C ASN A 314 18.52 8.64 5.87
N VAL A 315 17.34 8.03 6.12
CA VAL A 315 16.03 8.70 6.19
C VAL A 315 15.42 8.60 7.59
N GLU A 316 16.24 8.27 8.58
CA GLU A 316 15.84 8.23 10.00
C GLU A 316 15.71 9.67 10.52
N ASP A 317 14.58 9.96 11.21
CA ASP A 317 14.26 11.23 11.90
C ASP A 317 15.03 11.38 13.23
#